data_ca75c035eeabe8990ce86a95a4297418
#
_entry.id   ca75c035eeabe8990ce86a95a4297418
#
_cell.length_a   1.000
_cell.length_b   1.000
_cell.length_c   1.000
_cell.angle_alpha   90.00
_cell.angle_beta   90.00
_cell.angle_gamma   90.00
#
_symmetry.space_group_name_H-M   'P 1'
#
loop_
_entity.id
_entity.type
_entity.pdbx_description
1 polymer ?
#
loop_
_entity_poly.entity_id
_entity_poly.type
_entity_poly.pdbx_seq_one_letter_code
_entity_poly.pdbx_strand_id
1 'polypeptide(L)'
;MRHSRPVLALAAALAVSGCLSFGPKVPPVLMRLTSDAQIAASGRTAPAAEAITVVPPTAPAELNTPRVPVRTGATQVAYVRDAQWVEVPTILFARLVSETIAARTGRVVLDPKQFTFDPGQRLTGTLQTFGLDADRMQAVLVYDAAVSRGKDSVETRRFEARVPVAALDAASAPAALNQAANQVAAEVAAWVG
;
A
#
# COMPACT_ATOMS: atom_id res chain seq x y z
N MET A 1 69.99 -13.63 -17.62
CA MET A 1 69.32 -13.60 -16.31
C MET A 1 68.49 -12.30 -16.18
N ARG A 2 67.23 -12.30 -16.43
CA ARG A 2 66.22 -11.21 -16.09
C ARG A 2 65.02 -11.28 -17.02
N HIS A 3 64.11 -12.26 -16.84
CA HIS A 3 62.80 -12.27 -17.55
C HIS A 3 61.71 -12.90 -16.68
N SER A 4 61.42 -12.36 -15.48
CA SER A 4 60.35 -12.89 -14.61
C SER A 4 59.48 -11.83 -13.96
N ARG A 5 59.30 -10.65 -14.59
CA ARG A 5 58.51 -9.53 -14.03
C ARG A 5 57.19 -9.17 -14.72
N PRO A 6 56.84 -9.64 -15.93
CA PRO A 6 55.53 -9.25 -16.50
C PRO A 6 54.36 -10.18 -16.15
N VAL A 7 54.60 -11.38 -15.59
CA VAL A 7 53.50 -12.35 -15.32
C VAL A 7 52.70 -12.02 -14.05
N LEU A 8 53.32 -11.33 -13.07
CA LEU A 8 52.66 -10.97 -11.82
C LEU A 8 51.68 -9.80 -11.98
N ALA A 9 51.85 -8.94 -12.99
CA ALA A 9 51.00 -7.78 -13.21
C ALA A 9 49.65 -8.14 -13.87
N LEU A 10 49.61 -9.25 -14.61
CA LEU A 10 48.36 -9.68 -15.29
C LEU A 10 47.39 -10.41 -14.37
N ALA A 11 47.85 -11.01 -13.27
CA ALA A 11 47.02 -11.70 -12.29
C ALA A 11 46.26 -10.75 -11.36
N ALA A 12 46.75 -9.52 -11.16
CA ALA A 12 46.08 -8.51 -10.28
C ALA A 12 44.92 -7.79 -10.98
N ALA A 13 44.84 -7.79 -12.31
CA ALA A 13 43.79 -7.09 -13.05
C ALA A 13 42.46 -7.87 -13.14
N LEU A 14 42.43 -9.16 -12.82
CA LEU A 14 41.24 -10.03 -12.86
C LEU A 14 40.44 -10.06 -11.56
N ALA A 15 40.92 -9.42 -10.49
CA ALA A 15 40.27 -9.47 -9.17
C ALA A 15 39.21 -8.35 -8.92
N VAL A 16 38.98 -7.43 -9.87
CA VAL A 16 38.11 -6.26 -9.68
C VAL A 16 36.74 -6.38 -10.36
N SER A 17 36.42 -7.48 -11.04
CA SER A 17 35.19 -7.65 -11.81
C SER A 17 33.99 -8.21 -10.99
N GLY A 18 34.02 -8.14 -9.67
CA GLY A 18 33.06 -8.82 -8.77
C GLY A 18 32.00 -7.97 -8.13
N CYS A 19 31.65 -6.80 -8.64
CA CYS A 19 30.45 -6.09 -8.21
C CYS A 19 29.20 -6.54 -9.00
N LEU A 20 28.89 -7.83 -8.96
CA LEU A 20 27.59 -8.33 -9.39
C LEU A 20 26.57 -7.95 -8.32
N SER A 21 25.68 -7.03 -8.67
CA SER A 21 24.55 -6.65 -7.86
C SER A 21 23.60 -7.84 -7.72
N PHE A 22 23.68 -8.58 -6.61
CA PHE A 22 22.77 -9.67 -6.25
C PHE A 22 21.52 -9.15 -5.52
N GLY A 23 21.01 -7.97 -5.86
CA GLY A 23 19.71 -7.51 -5.39
C GLY A 23 18.56 -8.26 -6.08
N PRO A 24 17.41 -8.46 -5.40
CA PRO A 24 16.22 -8.99 -6.07
C PRO A 24 15.87 -8.09 -7.25
N LYS A 25 15.71 -8.67 -8.45
CA LYS A 25 15.34 -7.93 -9.65
C LYS A 25 13.94 -7.33 -9.43
N VAL A 26 13.83 -6.03 -9.64
CA VAL A 26 12.51 -5.35 -9.67
C VAL A 26 11.75 -5.88 -10.89
N PRO A 27 10.48 -6.31 -10.74
CA PRO A 27 9.65 -6.71 -11.86
C PRO A 27 9.56 -5.60 -12.93
N PRO A 28 9.41 -5.95 -14.20
CA PRO A 28 9.31 -4.96 -15.29
C PRO A 28 8.00 -4.14 -15.21
N VAL A 29 6.99 -4.65 -14.49
CA VAL A 29 5.70 -3.98 -14.27
C VAL A 29 5.43 -3.92 -12.78
N LEU A 30 5.11 -2.72 -12.29
CA LEU A 30 4.73 -2.49 -10.90
C LEU A 30 3.23 -2.24 -10.78
N MET A 31 2.65 -2.73 -9.69
CA MET A 31 1.23 -2.55 -9.37
C MET A 31 1.00 -1.20 -8.69
N ARG A 32 -0.15 -0.59 -8.95
CA ARG A 32 -0.63 0.61 -8.27
C ARG A 32 -2.09 0.43 -7.86
N LEU A 33 -2.54 1.18 -6.87
CA LEU A 33 -3.96 1.34 -6.59
C LEU A 33 -4.52 2.53 -7.38
N THR A 34 -5.72 2.36 -7.91
CA THR A 34 -6.45 3.42 -8.60
C THR A 34 -7.85 3.51 -8.04
N SER A 35 -8.30 4.73 -7.77
CA SER A 35 -9.66 4.98 -7.29
C SER A 35 -10.68 4.81 -8.42
N ASP A 36 -11.79 4.13 -8.13
CA ASP A 36 -12.96 4.09 -9.00
C ASP A 36 -13.81 5.38 -8.88
N ALA A 37 -13.56 6.18 -7.84
CA ALA A 37 -14.23 7.45 -7.62
C ALA A 37 -13.47 8.58 -8.32
N GLN A 38 -14.20 9.42 -9.08
CA GLN A 38 -13.61 10.55 -9.79
C GLN A 38 -13.67 11.81 -8.94
N ILE A 39 -12.52 12.46 -8.76
CA ILE A 39 -12.43 13.76 -8.10
C ILE A 39 -12.69 14.84 -9.16
N ALA A 40 -13.66 15.74 -8.90
CA ALA A 40 -13.82 16.92 -9.73
C ALA A 40 -12.56 17.82 -9.66
N ALA A 41 -12.13 18.34 -10.81
CA ALA A 41 -10.93 19.17 -10.94
C ALA A 41 -11.06 20.57 -10.28
N SER A 42 -12.16 20.88 -9.60
CA SER A 42 -12.42 22.16 -8.92
C SER A 42 -11.78 22.21 -7.54
N GLY A 43 -11.21 23.36 -7.18
CA GLY A 43 -10.76 23.63 -5.81
C GLY A 43 -11.93 23.49 -4.82
N ARG A 44 -11.62 23.05 -3.59
CA ARG A 44 -12.58 22.89 -2.51
C ARG A 44 -12.17 23.76 -1.34
N THR A 45 -13.16 24.39 -0.73
CA THR A 45 -12.97 25.16 0.51
C THR A 45 -14.02 24.69 1.49
N ALA A 46 -13.61 24.42 2.73
CA ALA A 46 -14.52 24.07 3.82
C ALA A 46 -14.00 24.70 5.12
N PRO A 47 -14.88 24.88 6.12
CA PRO A 47 -14.46 25.18 7.48
C PRO A 47 -13.46 24.14 7.98
N ALA A 48 -12.45 24.58 8.72
CA ALA A 48 -11.38 23.69 9.20
C ALA A 48 -11.93 22.48 10.00
N ALA A 49 -13.00 22.67 10.78
CA ALA A 49 -13.64 21.62 11.55
C ALA A 49 -14.30 20.50 10.69
N GLU A 50 -14.59 20.79 9.43
CA GLU A 50 -15.20 19.83 8.48
C GLU A 50 -14.16 19.07 7.65
N ALA A 51 -12.90 19.48 7.69
CA ALA A 51 -11.81 18.76 7.03
C ALA A 51 -11.55 17.41 7.71
N ILE A 52 -10.98 16.47 6.96
CA ILE A 52 -10.55 15.19 7.50
C ILE A 52 -9.08 14.93 7.12
N THR A 53 -8.28 14.55 8.10
CA THR A 53 -6.88 14.12 7.87
C THR A 53 -6.84 12.60 7.80
N VAL A 54 -6.38 12.06 6.68
CA VAL A 54 -6.18 10.63 6.51
C VAL A 54 -4.71 10.29 6.77
N VAL A 55 -4.48 9.54 7.84
CA VAL A 55 -3.13 9.09 8.23
C VAL A 55 -2.87 7.72 7.62
N PRO A 56 -1.70 7.50 6.97
CA PRO A 56 -1.33 6.17 6.54
C PRO A 56 -1.44 5.17 7.70
N PRO A 57 -2.17 4.04 7.52
CA PRO A 57 -2.37 3.08 8.58
C PRO A 57 -1.06 2.41 9.00
N THR A 58 -0.97 1.97 10.25
CA THR A 58 0.03 0.99 10.65
C THR A 58 -0.27 -0.37 10.00
N ALA A 59 0.73 -1.26 9.95
CA ALA A 59 0.55 -2.59 9.38
C ALA A 59 1.53 -3.60 9.99
N PRO A 60 1.21 -4.92 9.93
CA PRO A 60 2.17 -5.99 10.22
C PRO A 60 3.39 -5.94 9.29
N ALA A 61 4.49 -6.53 9.74
CA ALA A 61 5.77 -6.52 9.01
C ALA A 61 5.67 -7.04 7.56
N GLU A 62 4.78 -8.00 7.31
CA GLU A 62 4.54 -8.54 5.96
C GLU A 62 4.01 -7.52 4.95
N LEU A 63 3.41 -6.42 5.42
CA LEU A 63 2.91 -5.31 4.61
C LEU A 63 3.84 -4.09 4.61
N ASN A 64 4.96 -4.13 5.33
CA ASN A 64 5.98 -3.07 5.33
C ASN A 64 6.98 -3.24 4.16
N THR A 65 6.57 -3.90 3.12
CA THR A 65 7.32 -4.17 1.89
C THR A 65 6.40 -3.97 0.70
N PRO A 66 6.90 -3.61 -0.48
CA PRO A 66 6.08 -3.50 -1.68
C PRO A 66 5.65 -4.86 -2.26
N ARG A 67 5.99 -5.99 -1.64
CA ARG A 67 5.60 -7.32 -2.11
C ARG A 67 4.15 -7.64 -1.75
N VAL A 68 3.50 -8.50 -2.53
CA VAL A 68 2.13 -8.96 -2.30
C VAL A 68 2.16 -10.25 -1.49
N PRO A 69 1.68 -10.25 -0.23
CA PRO A 69 1.67 -11.47 0.59
C PRO A 69 0.60 -12.44 0.10
N VAL A 70 0.91 -13.73 0.22
CA VAL A 70 -0.01 -14.87 0.05
C VAL A 70 -0.02 -15.64 1.35
N ARG A 71 -1.18 -15.72 1.99
CA ARG A 71 -1.37 -16.51 3.21
C ARG A 71 -1.90 -17.90 2.85
N THR A 72 -1.31 -18.93 3.48
CA THR A 72 -1.73 -20.32 3.36
C THR A 72 -1.94 -20.89 4.76
N GLY A 73 -3.12 -21.39 5.04
CA GLY A 73 -3.51 -21.80 6.39
C GLY A 73 -3.43 -20.63 7.38
N ALA A 74 -3.23 -20.98 8.65
CA ALA A 74 -3.25 -19.99 9.75
C ALA A 74 -1.90 -19.29 10.00
N THR A 75 -0.78 -19.87 9.55
CA THR A 75 0.56 -19.49 10.03
C THR A 75 1.61 -19.28 8.95
N GLN A 76 1.27 -19.49 7.69
CA GLN A 76 2.25 -19.40 6.59
C GLN A 76 1.99 -18.18 5.72
N VAL A 77 3.06 -17.42 5.45
CA VAL A 77 3.05 -16.29 4.52
C VAL A 77 4.16 -16.48 3.50
N ALA A 78 3.79 -16.46 2.23
CA ALA A 78 4.69 -16.34 1.10
C ALA A 78 4.43 -15.02 0.38
N TYR A 79 5.08 -14.81 -0.78
CA TYR A 79 4.81 -13.64 -1.61
C TYR A 79 4.59 -14.05 -3.06
N VAL A 80 3.68 -13.37 -3.74
CA VAL A 80 3.46 -13.57 -5.17
C VAL A 80 4.75 -13.26 -5.93
N ARG A 81 5.16 -14.19 -6.79
CA ARG A 81 6.35 -14.00 -7.64
C ARG A 81 6.05 -12.90 -8.66
N ASP A 82 7.01 -12.03 -8.88
CA ASP A 82 6.97 -10.96 -9.89
C ASP A 82 5.78 -9.99 -9.73
N ALA A 83 5.14 -9.95 -8.55
CA ALA A 83 4.14 -8.96 -8.19
C ALA A 83 4.69 -8.01 -7.12
N GLN A 84 4.76 -6.73 -7.47
CA GLN A 84 5.28 -5.71 -6.58
C GLN A 84 4.51 -4.40 -6.76
N TRP A 85 4.18 -3.76 -5.64
CA TRP A 85 3.61 -2.43 -5.59
C TRP A 85 4.67 -1.36 -5.90
N VAL A 86 4.25 -0.21 -6.45
CA VAL A 86 5.13 0.97 -6.65
C VAL A 86 5.60 1.59 -5.34
N GLU A 87 4.81 1.45 -4.26
CA GLU A 87 5.09 1.90 -2.89
C GLU A 87 4.57 0.87 -1.90
N VAL A 88 4.91 1.01 -0.62
CA VAL A 88 4.32 0.16 0.41
C VAL A 88 2.79 0.31 0.47
N PRO A 89 2.05 -0.80 0.68
CA PRO A 89 0.58 -0.82 0.62
C PRO A 89 -0.12 0.21 1.49
N THR A 90 0.44 0.53 2.66
CA THR A 90 -0.14 1.51 3.59
C THR A 90 -0.24 2.92 3.00
N ILE A 91 0.74 3.33 2.22
CA ILE A 91 0.75 4.64 1.55
C ILE A 91 -0.24 4.64 0.38
N LEU A 92 -0.23 3.58 -0.44
CA LEU A 92 -1.16 3.44 -1.56
C LEU A 92 -2.62 3.43 -1.08
N PHE A 93 -2.90 2.69 -0.02
CA PHE A 93 -4.25 2.58 0.55
C PHE A 93 -4.72 3.90 1.17
N ALA A 94 -3.86 4.61 1.92
CA ALA A 94 -4.21 5.93 2.46
C ALA A 94 -4.54 6.94 1.35
N ARG A 95 -3.79 6.94 0.25
CA ARG A 95 -4.07 7.78 -0.93
C ARG A 95 -5.41 7.43 -1.55
N LEU A 96 -5.68 6.13 -1.77
CA LEU A 96 -6.96 5.65 -2.31
C LEU A 96 -8.15 6.07 -1.44
N VAL A 97 -8.04 5.90 -0.12
CA VAL A 97 -9.07 6.31 0.85
C VAL A 97 -9.29 7.83 0.79
N SER A 98 -8.20 8.61 0.77
CA SER A 98 -8.26 10.08 0.67
C SER A 98 -9.00 10.53 -0.60
N GLU A 99 -8.64 9.96 -1.75
CA GLU A 99 -9.28 10.26 -3.03
C GLU A 99 -10.78 9.88 -3.01
N THR A 100 -11.10 8.70 -2.45
CA THR A 100 -12.47 8.20 -2.38
C THR A 100 -13.33 9.05 -1.44
N ILE A 101 -12.83 9.44 -0.26
CA ILE A 101 -13.53 10.35 0.65
C ILE A 101 -13.77 11.68 -0.05
N ALA A 102 -12.73 12.28 -0.62
CA ALA A 102 -12.86 13.56 -1.32
C ALA A 102 -13.89 13.49 -2.46
N ALA A 103 -13.88 12.43 -3.26
CA ALA A 103 -14.78 12.29 -4.39
C ALA A 103 -16.25 12.05 -3.97
N ARG A 104 -16.48 11.20 -2.96
CA ARG A 104 -17.84 10.76 -2.58
C ARG A 104 -18.53 11.70 -1.60
N THR A 105 -17.77 12.34 -0.71
CA THR A 105 -18.35 13.19 0.35
C THR A 105 -18.22 14.67 0.06
N GLY A 106 -17.37 15.06 -0.88
CA GLY A 106 -17.06 16.47 -1.14
C GLY A 106 -16.17 17.13 -0.08
N ARG A 107 -15.77 16.41 0.97
CA ARG A 107 -14.93 16.94 2.06
C ARG A 107 -13.54 17.35 1.59
N VAL A 108 -12.96 18.31 2.29
CA VAL A 108 -11.53 18.63 2.18
C VAL A 108 -10.75 17.56 2.93
N VAL A 109 -9.88 16.86 2.21
CA VAL A 109 -9.00 15.82 2.79
C VAL A 109 -7.59 16.38 2.87
N LEU A 110 -7.00 16.29 4.07
CA LEU A 110 -5.66 16.81 4.35
C LEU A 110 -4.63 15.67 4.41
N ASP A 111 -3.45 15.94 3.89
CA ASP A 111 -2.27 15.07 4.08
C ASP A 111 -1.55 15.52 5.36
N PRO A 112 -1.33 14.60 6.34
CA PRO A 112 -0.68 14.94 7.60
C PRO A 112 0.76 15.47 7.44
N LYS A 113 1.41 15.26 6.28
CA LYS A 113 2.74 15.78 5.98
C LYS A 113 2.74 17.23 5.50
N GLN A 114 1.60 17.73 5.01
CA GLN A 114 1.48 19.06 4.44
C GLN A 114 0.98 20.10 5.46
N PHE A 115 0.39 19.65 6.56
CA PHE A 115 -0.22 20.53 7.55
C PHE A 115 0.37 20.26 8.94
N THR A 116 0.79 21.32 9.64
CA THR A 116 1.37 21.26 10.99
C THR A 116 0.33 21.15 12.09
N PHE A 117 -0.94 21.44 11.79
CA PHE A 117 -2.05 21.28 12.72
C PHE A 117 -3.18 20.49 12.06
N ASP A 118 -3.94 19.79 12.87
CA ASP A 118 -5.02 18.91 12.45
C ASP A 118 -6.37 19.54 12.85
N PRO A 119 -6.98 20.35 11.95
CA PRO A 119 -8.10 21.21 12.33
C PRO A 119 -9.42 20.49 12.42
N GLY A 120 -9.55 19.27 11.90
CA GLY A 120 -10.80 18.55 11.76
C GLY A 120 -10.79 17.15 12.34
N GLN A 121 -11.48 16.26 11.67
CA GLN A 121 -11.48 14.84 12.00
C GLN A 121 -10.19 14.17 11.57
N ARG A 122 -9.78 13.15 12.31
CA ARG A 122 -8.59 12.37 12.01
C ARG A 122 -8.96 10.90 11.83
N LEU A 123 -8.72 10.37 10.63
CA LEU A 123 -8.85 8.95 10.32
C LEU A 123 -7.49 8.28 10.45
N THR A 124 -7.42 7.31 11.35
CA THR A 124 -6.25 6.47 11.63
C THR A 124 -6.64 5.00 11.54
N GLY A 125 -5.71 4.08 11.72
CA GLY A 125 -6.05 2.66 11.81
C GLY A 125 -4.89 1.74 11.54
N THR A 126 -5.24 0.45 11.39
CA THR A 126 -4.30 -0.63 11.09
C THR A 126 -4.79 -1.43 9.89
N LEU A 127 -3.96 -1.54 8.87
CA LEU A 127 -4.17 -2.42 7.73
C LEU A 127 -3.72 -3.82 8.13
N GLN A 128 -4.67 -4.64 8.60
CA GLN A 128 -4.40 -5.97 9.16
C GLN A 128 -4.02 -6.99 8.08
N THR A 129 -4.64 -6.87 6.91
CA THR A 129 -4.43 -7.77 5.78
C THR A 129 -4.59 -7.00 4.49
N PHE A 130 -3.67 -7.22 3.55
CA PHE A 130 -3.82 -6.78 2.18
C PHE A 130 -2.96 -7.70 1.28
N GLY A 131 -3.59 -8.75 0.76
CA GLY A 131 -2.91 -9.80 0.02
C GLY A 131 -3.87 -10.87 -0.47
N LEU A 132 -3.33 -12.05 -0.78
CA LEU A 132 -4.10 -13.19 -1.28
C LEU A 132 -4.26 -14.25 -0.17
N ASP A 133 -5.44 -14.87 -0.14
CA ASP A 133 -5.78 -16.07 0.63
C ASP A 133 -5.71 -17.26 -0.33
N ALA A 134 -4.71 -18.13 -0.17
CA ALA A 134 -4.51 -19.28 -1.05
C ALA A 134 -5.57 -20.35 -0.86
N ASP A 135 -6.05 -20.53 0.37
CA ASP A 135 -7.01 -21.59 0.68
C ASP A 135 -8.39 -21.31 0.09
N ARG A 136 -8.74 -20.01 -0.05
CA ARG A 136 -10.03 -19.56 -0.57
C ARG A 136 -9.95 -18.97 -1.97
N MET A 137 -8.76 -18.84 -2.54
CA MET A 137 -8.53 -18.21 -3.83
C MET A 137 -9.18 -16.81 -3.89
N GLN A 138 -8.80 -15.93 -2.94
CA GLN A 138 -9.37 -14.59 -2.81
C GLN A 138 -8.29 -13.54 -2.54
N ALA A 139 -8.48 -12.34 -3.09
CA ALA A 139 -7.85 -11.13 -2.58
C ALA A 139 -8.60 -10.69 -1.32
N VAL A 140 -7.88 -10.37 -0.27
CA VAL A 140 -8.44 -9.97 1.03
C VAL A 140 -7.82 -8.66 1.47
N LEU A 141 -8.67 -7.70 1.87
CA LEU A 141 -8.27 -6.51 2.58
C LEU A 141 -9.06 -6.42 3.89
N VAL A 142 -8.35 -6.24 5.01
CA VAL A 142 -8.94 -5.97 6.33
C VAL A 142 -8.31 -4.71 6.90
N TYR A 143 -9.15 -3.73 7.23
CA TYR A 143 -8.75 -2.44 7.79
C TYR A 143 -9.52 -2.14 9.07
N ASP A 144 -8.81 -2.00 10.18
CA ASP A 144 -9.34 -1.52 11.45
C ASP A 144 -9.16 -0.01 11.51
N ALA A 145 -10.24 0.73 11.31
CA ALA A 145 -10.25 2.19 11.28
C ALA A 145 -10.64 2.77 12.63
N ALA A 146 -10.11 3.96 12.93
CA ALA A 146 -10.53 4.80 14.02
C ALA A 146 -10.67 6.25 13.53
N VAL A 147 -11.78 6.91 13.83
CA VAL A 147 -12.01 8.31 13.51
C VAL A 147 -12.29 9.10 14.80
N SER A 148 -11.57 10.22 14.99
CA SER A 148 -11.88 11.18 16.05
C SER A 148 -13.09 12.00 15.65
N ARG A 149 -14.12 12.04 16.52
CA ARG A 149 -15.29 12.90 16.38
C ARG A 149 -15.28 13.99 17.45
N GLY A 150 -14.70 15.12 17.09
CA GLY A 150 -14.44 16.19 18.04
C GLY A 150 -13.28 15.87 18.99
N LYS A 151 -13.29 16.50 20.20
CA LYS A 151 -12.18 16.37 21.15
C LYS A 151 -12.27 15.14 22.07
N ASP A 152 -13.49 14.59 22.25
CA ASP A 152 -13.79 13.70 23.36
C ASP A 152 -14.29 12.31 22.93
N SER A 153 -14.42 12.04 21.63
CA SER A 153 -14.92 10.74 21.18
C SER A 153 -14.09 10.17 20.01
N VAL A 154 -13.87 8.86 20.08
CA VAL A 154 -13.25 8.07 18.99
C VAL A 154 -14.22 6.94 18.66
N GLU A 155 -14.55 6.82 17.39
CA GLU A 155 -15.33 5.72 16.86
C GLU A 155 -14.40 4.78 16.10
N THR A 156 -14.56 3.45 16.30
CA THR A 156 -13.78 2.43 15.62
C THR A 156 -14.66 1.51 14.80
N ARG A 157 -14.15 1.06 13.64
CA ARG A 157 -14.86 0.10 12.79
C ARG A 157 -13.90 -0.76 12.00
N ARG A 158 -14.22 -2.05 11.89
CA ARG A 158 -13.53 -2.96 10.96
C ARG A 158 -14.25 -2.97 9.62
N PHE A 159 -13.45 -2.85 8.57
CA PHE A 159 -13.86 -3.00 7.18
C PHE A 159 -13.13 -4.18 6.56
N GLU A 160 -13.84 -4.97 5.77
CA GLU A 160 -13.29 -6.16 5.14
C GLU A 160 -13.88 -6.35 3.75
N ALA A 161 -13.02 -6.63 2.76
CA ALA A 161 -13.44 -7.02 1.43
C ALA A 161 -12.71 -8.29 0.99
N ARG A 162 -13.44 -9.16 0.29
CA ARG A 162 -12.96 -10.42 -0.28
C ARG A 162 -13.39 -10.50 -1.73
N VAL A 163 -12.42 -10.65 -2.64
CA VAL A 163 -12.66 -10.70 -4.08
C VAL A 163 -12.04 -11.98 -4.64
N PRO A 164 -12.78 -12.83 -5.33
CA PRO A 164 -12.23 -14.02 -5.96
C PRO A 164 -11.07 -13.71 -6.91
N VAL A 165 -10.06 -14.57 -6.94
CA VAL A 165 -8.95 -14.50 -7.91
C VAL A 165 -8.91 -15.78 -8.73
N ALA A 166 -8.57 -15.66 -10.02
CA ALA A 166 -8.45 -16.82 -10.90
C ALA A 166 -7.16 -17.61 -10.63
N ALA A 167 -6.09 -16.93 -10.23
CA ALA A 167 -4.79 -17.53 -9.88
C ALA A 167 -4.03 -16.65 -8.87
N LEU A 168 -3.07 -17.27 -8.17
CA LEU A 168 -2.21 -16.58 -7.19
C LEU A 168 -0.94 -16.03 -7.86
N ASP A 169 -1.10 -15.25 -8.91
CA ASP A 169 -0.01 -14.77 -9.77
C ASP A 169 -0.05 -13.25 -10.02
N ALA A 170 0.99 -12.73 -10.66
CA ALA A 170 1.13 -11.32 -10.97
C ALA A 170 0.12 -10.79 -12.01
N ALA A 171 -0.54 -11.68 -12.78
CA ALA A 171 -1.54 -11.28 -13.76
C ALA A 171 -2.92 -11.12 -13.13
N SER A 172 -3.29 -12.00 -12.22
CA SER A 172 -4.63 -12.06 -11.59
C SER A 172 -4.75 -11.18 -10.35
N ALA A 173 -3.68 -11.05 -9.55
CA ALA A 173 -3.69 -10.33 -8.28
C ALA A 173 -4.06 -8.84 -8.39
N PRO A 174 -3.56 -8.05 -9.37
CA PRO A 174 -3.74 -6.60 -9.38
C PRO A 174 -5.20 -6.16 -9.41
N ALA A 175 -6.00 -6.74 -10.31
CA ALA A 175 -7.41 -6.38 -10.47
C ALA A 175 -8.24 -6.68 -9.22
N ALA A 176 -8.06 -7.89 -8.63
CA ALA A 176 -8.80 -8.29 -7.45
C ALA A 176 -8.40 -7.49 -6.20
N LEU A 177 -7.11 -7.21 -6.02
CA LEU A 177 -6.63 -6.37 -4.92
C LEU A 177 -7.10 -4.91 -5.06
N ASN A 178 -7.09 -4.35 -6.28
CA ASN A 178 -7.63 -3.01 -6.53
C ASN A 178 -9.14 -2.96 -6.23
N GLN A 179 -9.89 -3.97 -6.65
CA GLN A 179 -11.32 -4.07 -6.37
C GLN A 179 -11.60 -4.16 -4.86
N ALA A 180 -10.88 -5.01 -4.11
CA ALA A 180 -11.02 -5.12 -2.66
C ALA A 180 -10.71 -3.80 -1.95
N ALA A 181 -9.65 -3.10 -2.39
CA ALA A 181 -9.27 -1.81 -1.82
C ALA A 181 -10.34 -0.73 -2.09
N ASN A 182 -10.92 -0.68 -3.29
CA ASN A 182 -11.99 0.26 -3.62
C ASN A 182 -13.29 -0.01 -2.85
N GLN A 183 -13.65 -1.27 -2.62
CA GLN A 183 -14.80 -1.64 -1.79
C GLN A 183 -14.64 -1.08 -0.37
N VAL A 184 -13.51 -1.37 0.28
CA VAL A 184 -13.23 -0.87 1.63
C VAL A 184 -13.16 0.66 1.65
N ALA A 185 -12.48 1.29 0.69
CA ALA A 185 -12.40 2.75 0.62
C ALA A 185 -13.78 3.41 0.48
N ALA A 186 -14.69 2.79 -0.29
CA ALA A 186 -16.06 3.26 -0.44
C ALA A 186 -16.87 3.17 0.87
N GLU A 187 -16.73 2.07 1.61
CA GLU A 187 -17.38 1.89 2.92
C GLU A 187 -16.82 2.86 3.97
N VAL A 188 -15.50 3.07 3.98
CA VAL A 188 -14.86 4.07 4.85
C VAL A 188 -15.37 5.47 4.51
N ALA A 189 -15.45 5.84 3.23
CA ALA A 189 -15.97 7.14 2.83
C ALA A 189 -17.43 7.35 3.28
N ALA A 190 -18.28 6.33 3.16
CA ALA A 190 -19.67 6.39 3.63
C ALA A 190 -19.77 6.49 5.17
N TRP A 191 -18.81 5.94 5.91
CA TRP A 191 -18.81 5.99 7.37
C TRP A 191 -18.33 7.32 7.94
N VAL A 192 -17.38 7.99 7.26
CA VAL A 192 -16.84 9.28 7.73
C VAL A 192 -17.55 10.51 7.13
N GLY A 193 -18.39 10.31 6.11
CA GLY A 193 -19.18 11.35 5.39
C GLY A 193 -20.46 11.68 6.08
#